data_3f218ae2700177931b1f7919d159b4ba
#
_entry.id   3f218ae2700177931b1f7919d159b4ba
#
_cell.length_a   1.000
_cell.length_b   1.000
_cell.length_c   1.000
_cell.angle_alpha   90.00
_cell.angle_beta   90.00
_cell.angle_gamma   90.00
#
_symmetry.space_group_name_H-M   'P 1'
#
loop_
_entity.id
_entity.type
_entity.pdbx_description
1 polymer ?
#
loop_
_entity_poly.entity_id
_entity_poly.type
_entity_poly.pdbx_seq_one_letter_code
_entity_poly.pdbx_strand_id
1 'polypeptide(L)'
;MVTAETALSLPAVVLVLLMVLAAVSAGVTQLRVADAVRTAARQAAIGQEDYAGAAQRVAGGVSLGVEQGELTCVTAARPVPGPLGGLGLTARARACTYTEPSSP
;
A
#
# COMPACT_ATOMS: atom_id res chain seq x y z
N MET A 1 -17.34 -28.00 33.43
CA MET A 1 -16.38 -26.90 33.62
C MET A 1 -15.45 -26.73 32.44
N VAL A 2 -14.83 -27.81 31.95
CA VAL A 2 -13.97 -27.72 30.76
C VAL A 2 -14.74 -27.19 29.55
N THR A 3 -16.00 -27.58 29.39
CA THR A 3 -16.85 -27.16 28.28
C THR A 3 -17.13 -25.63 28.28
N ALA A 4 -17.35 -25.07 29.48
CA ALA A 4 -17.62 -23.65 29.62
C ALA A 4 -16.37 -22.83 29.29
N GLU A 5 -15.19 -23.29 29.70
CA GLU A 5 -13.92 -22.62 29.38
C GLU A 5 -13.66 -22.67 27.88
N THR A 6 -13.92 -23.80 27.24
CA THR A 6 -13.77 -23.96 25.81
C THR A 6 -14.74 -23.04 25.06
N ALA A 7 -15.98 -22.92 25.52
CA ALA A 7 -16.96 -22.04 24.90
C ALA A 7 -16.61 -20.58 25.00
N LEU A 8 -15.91 -20.16 26.06
CA LEU A 8 -15.44 -18.79 26.21
C LEU A 8 -14.15 -18.52 25.46
N SER A 9 -13.26 -19.51 25.34
CA SER A 9 -11.96 -19.34 24.68
C SER A 9 -12.05 -19.38 23.16
N LEU A 10 -13.02 -20.12 22.59
CA LEU A 10 -13.17 -20.21 21.14
C LEU A 10 -13.43 -18.85 20.48
N PRO A 11 -14.38 -18.02 20.95
CA PRO A 11 -14.58 -16.70 20.37
C PRO A 11 -13.34 -15.82 20.50
N ALA A 12 -12.62 -15.91 21.63
CA ALA A 12 -11.42 -15.12 21.85
C ALA A 12 -10.31 -15.49 20.85
N VAL A 13 -10.13 -16.79 20.61
CA VAL A 13 -9.15 -17.28 19.64
C VAL A 13 -9.51 -16.81 18.24
N VAL A 14 -10.77 -16.89 17.86
CA VAL A 14 -11.22 -16.45 16.55
C VAL A 14 -10.98 -14.96 16.37
N LEU A 15 -11.26 -14.15 17.38
CA LEU A 15 -11.01 -12.71 17.33
C LEU A 15 -9.52 -12.39 17.14
N VAL A 16 -8.65 -13.08 17.88
CA VAL A 16 -7.21 -12.88 17.74
C VAL A 16 -6.74 -13.25 16.34
N LEU A 17 -7.22 -14.38 15.81
CA LEU A 17 -6.87 -14.80 14.45
C LEU A 17 -7.32 -13.78 13.41
N LEU A 18 -8.53 -13.25 13.54
CA LEU A 18 -9.02 -12.23 12.63
C LEU A 18 -8.18 -10.97 12.70
N MET A 19 -7.76 -10.57 13.90
CA MET A 19 -6.90 -9.39 14.07
C MET A 19 -5.53 -9.60 13.42
N VAL A 20 -4.95 -10.79 13.59
CA VAL A 20 -3.65 -11.11 12.97
C VAL A 20 -3.76 -11.12 11.45
N LEU A 21 -4.80 -11.73 10.91
CA LEU A 21 -5.01 -11.76 9.46
C LEU A 21 -5.21 -10.36 8.90
N ALA A 22 -5.96 -9.51 9.61
CA ALA A 22 -6.16 -8.13 9.20
C ALA A 22 -4.85 -7.35 9.20
N ALA A 23 -4.01 -7.55 10.21
CA ALA A 23 -2.72 -6.89 10.31
C ALA A 23 -1.78 -7.31 9.18
N VAL A 24 -1.75 -8.60 8.85
CA VAL A 24 -0.94 -9.12 7.74
C VAL A 24 -1.41 -8.53 6.42
N SER A 25 -2.73 -8.48 6.20
CA SER A 25 -3.32 -7.90 5.00
C SER A 25 -2.92 -6.43 4.84
N ALA A 26 -2.98 -5.66 5.92
CA ALA A 26 -2.58 -4.26 5.91
C ALA A 26 -1.08 -4.12 5.58
N GLY A 27 -0.24 -4.97 6.15
CA GLY A 27 1.20 -4.98 5.89
C GLY A 27 1.52 -5.28 4.44
N VAL A 28 0.85 -6.28 3.85
CA VAL A 28 1.04 -6.64 2.44
C VAL A 28 0.61 -5.48 1.53
N THR A 29 -0.51 -4.84 1.83
CA THR A 29 -0.99 -3.69 1.07
C THR A 29 0.01 -2.55 1.14
N GLN A 30 0.56 -2.27 2.33
CA GLN A 30 1.56 -1.22 2.51
C GLN A 30 2.82 -1.50 1.68
N LEU A 31 3.28 -2.74 1.64
CA LEU A 31 4.44 -3.12 0.84
C LEU A 31 4.17 -2.96 -0.65
N ARG A 32 2.98 -3.33 -1.10
CA ARG A 32 2.60 -3.16 -2.50
C ARG A 32 2.53 -1.69 -2.90
N VAL A 33 1.97 -0.85 -2.04
CA VAL A 33 1.90 0.59 -2.29
C VAL A 33 3.30 1.19 -2.32
N ALA A 34 4.18 0.79 -1.41
CA ALA A 34 5.56 1.25 -1.40
C ALA A 34 6.29 0.86 -2.68
N ASP A 35 6.09 -0.38 -3.15
CA ASP A 35 6.70 -0.87 -4.38
C ASP A 35 6.14 -0.13 -5.61
N ALA A 36 4.83 0.11 -5.63
CA ALA A 36 4.19 0.86 -6.70
C ALA A 36 4.75 2.28 -6.80
N VAL A 37 4.96 2.93 -5.65
CA VAL A 37 5.50 4.28 -5.59
C VAL A 37 6.93 4.33 -6.11
N ARG A 38 7.75 3.35 -5.77
CA ARG A 38 9.13 3.28 -6.27
C ARG A 38 9.17 3.10 -7.78
N THR A 39 8.30 2.22 -8.29
CA THR A 39 8.19 1.98 -9.73
C THR A 39 7.73 3.26 -10.45
N ALA A 40 6.70 3.90 -9.94
CA ALA A 40 6.18 5.14 -10.53
C ALA A 40 7.21 6.26 -10.49
N ALA A 41 7.92 6.43 -9.37
CA ALA A 41 8.94 7.46 -9.22
C ALA A 41 10.06 7.27 -10.23
N ARG A 42 10.50 6.02 -10.41
CA ARG A 42 11.54 5.71 -11.40
C ARG A 42 11.07 6.04 -12.81
N GLN A 43 9.85 5.61 -13.17
CA GLN A 43 9.31 5.87 -14.50
C GLN A 43 9.12 7.36 -14.75
N ALA A 44 8.60 8.08 -13.77
CA ALA A 44 8.39 9.52 -13.90
C ALA A 44 9.73 10.26 -14.02
N ALA A 45 10.75 9.84 -13.29
CA ALA A 45 12.07 10.48 -13.30
C ALA A 45 12.77 10.36 -14.64
N ILE A 46 12.56 9.23 -15.34
CA ILE A 46 13.17 9.03 -16.67
C ILE A 46 12.29 9.55 -17.82
N GLY A 47 11.21 10.24 -17.49
CA GLY A 47 10.35 10.87 -18.49
C GLY A 47 9.31 9.96 -19.11
N GLN A 48 9.09 8.76 -18.56
CA GLN A 48 8.02 7.89 -19.01
C GLN A 48 6.66 8.45 -18.59
N GLU A 49 5.74 8.52 -19.53
CA GLU A 49 4.40 9.03 -19.23
C GLU A 49 3.50 7.99 -18.60
N ASP A 50 3.87 6.72 -18.69
CA ASP A 50 3.05 5.60 -18.20
C ASP A 50 3.39 5.18 -16.77
N TYR A 51 3.90 6.12 -15.96
CA TYR A 51 4.23 5.79 -14.57
C TYR A 51 2.99 5.38 -13.77
N ALA A 52 1.83 5.96 -14.07
CA ALA A 52 0.59 5.59 -13.39
C ALA A 52 0.19 4.16 -13.73
N GLY A 53 0.30 3.79 -15.02
CA GLY A 53 0.01 2.41 -15.45
C GLY A 53 0.97 1.41 -14.82
N ALA A 54 2.25 1.76 -14.73
CA ALA A 54 3.23 0.91 -14.07
C ALA A 54 2.89 0.68 -12.61
N ALA A 55 2.48 1.73 -11.89
CA ALA A 55 2.08 1.62 -10.49
C ALA A 55 0.83 0.75 -10.33
N GLN A 56 -0.14 0.89 -11.22
CA GLN A 56 -1.36 0.07 -11.17
C GLN A 56 -1.08 -1.40 -11.42
N ARG A 57 -0.05 -1.72 -12.21
CA ARG A 57 0.35 -3.11 -12.42
C ARG A 57 0.96 -3.73 -11.18
N VAL A 58 1.62 -2.94 -10.35
CA VAL A 58 2.22 -3.41 -9.10
C VAL A 58 1.16 -3.51 -7.99
N ALA A 59 0.34 -2.49 -7.85
CA ALA A 59 -0.72 -2.46 -6.84
C ALA A 59 -1.95 -1.76 -7.43
N GLY A 60 -2.97 -2.53 -7.77
CA GLY A 60 -4.19 -1.98 -8.34
C GLY A 60 -4.92 -1.08 -7.35
N GLY A 61 -5.64 -0.11 -7.86
CA GLY A 61 -6.48 0.76 -7.06
C GLY A 61 -5.73 1.86 -6.31
N VAL A 62 -4.47 2.15 -6.67
CA VAL A 62 -3.72 3.22 -6.02
C VAL A 62 -4.05 4.59 -6.62
N SER A 63 -4.08 5.59 -5.75
CA SER A 63 -4.12 7.00 -6.15
C SER A 63 -2.70 7.54 -6.14
N LEU A 64 -2.31 8.23 -7.19
CA LEU A 64 -0.95 8.75 -7.32
C LEU A 64 -0.94 10.27 -7.34
N GLY A 65 0.00 10.85 -6.60
CA GLY A 65 0.33 12.26 -6.70
C GLY A 65 1.80 12.37 -7.09
N VAL A 66 2.09 13.22 -8.06
CA VAL A 66 3.46 13.38 -8.57
C VAL A 66 3.87 14.83 -8.46
N GLU A 67 5.03 15.07 -7.85
CA GLU A 67 5.65 16.38 -7.80
C GLU A 67 6.98 16.27 -8.54
N GLN A 68 7.16 17.10 -9.54
CA GLN A 68 8.40 17.14 -10.33
C GLN A 68 9.18 18.41 -10.07
N GLY A 69 10.48 18.26 -9.92
CA GLY A 69 11.40 19.33 -9.69
C GLY A 69 12.80 18.78 -9.79
N GLU A 70 13.70 19.24 -8.98
CA GLU A 70 15.04 18.64 -8.87
C GLU A 70 14.92 17.15 -8.47
N LEU A 71 13.96 16.86 -7.59
CA LEU A 71 13.58 15.50 -7.24
C LEU A 71 12.16 15.25 -7.75
N THR A 72 11.97 14.08 -8.34
CA THR A 72 10.63 13.61 -8.68
C THR A 72 10.12 12.77 -7.51
N CYS A 73 9.08 13.25 -6.87
CA CYS A 73 8.47 12.59 -5.73
C CYS A 73 7.09 12.07 -6.11
N VAL A 74 6.84 10.83 -5.77
CA VAL A 74 5.55 10.18 -6.02
C VAL A 74 4.98 9.72 -4.68
N THR A 75 3.74 10.10 -4.42
CA THR A 75 2.98 9.64 -3.28
C THR A 75 1.86 8.75 -3.78
N ALA A 76 1.72 7.59 -3.21
CA ALA A 76 0.65 6.66 -3.56
C ALA A 76 -0.17 6.33 -2.33
N ALA A 77 -1.46 6.14 -2.52
CA ALA A 77 -2.37 5.76 -1.46
C ALA A 77 -3.35 4.74 -2.00
N ARG A 78 -3.71 3.79 -1.17
CA ARG A 78 -4.68 2.75 -1.50
C ARG A 78 -5.46 2.38 -0.24
N PRO A 79 -6.80 2.25 -0.32
CA PRO A 79 -7.56 1.75 0.81
C PRO A 79 -7.12 0.33 1.17
N VAL A 80 -7.00 0.04 2.47
CA VAL A 80 -6.64 -1.29 2.93
C VAL A 80 -7.86 -2.20 2.74
N PRO A 81 -7.72 -3.33 2.03
CA PRO A 81 -8.84 -4.25 1.83
C PRO A 81 -9.18 -5.00 3.11
N GLY A 82 -10.38 -5.59 3.12
CA GLY A 82 -10.84 -6.41 4.22
C GLY A 82 -11.46 -5.59 5.35
N PRO A 83 -11.52 -6.16 6.57
CA PRO A 83 -12.23 -5.53 7.68
C PRO A 83 -11.63 -4.19 8.10
N LEU A 84 -10.32 -4.00 7.93
CA LEU A 84 -9.68 -2.72 8.27
C LEU A 84 -10.03 -1.61 7.30
N GLY A 85 -10.43 -1.94 6.07
CA GLY A 85 -10.88 -0.95 5.10
C GLY A 85 -12.15 -0.25 5.54
N GLY A 86 -13.03 -0.94 6.26
CA GLY A 86 -14.24 -0.36 6.81
C GLY A 86 -13.98 0.69 7.88
N LEU A 87 -12.79 0.70 8.46
CA LEU A 87 -12.36 1.70 9.43
C LEU A 87 -11.76 2.95 8.77
N GLY A 88 -11.71 2.99 7.45
CA GLY A 88 -11.14 4.11 6.73
C GLY A 88 -9.62 4.13 6.68
N LEU A 89 -8.98 2.99 6.95
CA LEU A 89 -7.53 2.89 6.90
C LEU A 89 -7.04 2.92 5.45
N THR A 90 -5.98 3.66 5.21
CA THR A 90 -5.38 3.81 3.90
C THR A 90 -3.88 3.57 4.00
N ALA A 91 -3.36 2.74 3.12
CA ALA A 91 -1.92 2.54 3.01
C ALA A 91 -1.34 3.65 2.14
N ARG A 92 -0.28 4.30 2.62
CA ARG A 92 0.38 5.39 1.92
C ARG A 92 1.87 5.19 1.90
N ALA A 93 2.47 5.60 0.80
CA ALA A 93 3.93 5.56 0.67
C ALA A 93 4.37 6.70 -0.23
N ARG A 94 5.58 7.17 -0.02
CA ARG A 94 6.19 8.23 -0.82
C ARG A 94 7.60 7.80 -1.18
N ALA A 95 7.97 8.00 -2.44
CA ALA A 95 9.32 7.76 -2.90
C ALA A 95 9.75 8.93 -3.76
N CYS A 96 11.00 9.33 -3.59
CA CYS A 96 11.60 10.41 -4.36
C CYS A 96 12.87 9.90 -5.04
N THR A 97 13.10 10.36 -6.24
CA THR A 97 14.32 10.07 -6.97
C THR A 97 14.75 11.31 -7.74
N TYR A 98 16.03 11.40 -8.02
CA TYR A 98 16.54 12.54 -8.81
C TYR A 98 15.95 12.49 -10.20
N THR A 99 15.40 13.64 -10.64
CA THR A 99 14.88 13.77 -11.99
C THR A 99 16.05 13.75 -12.96
N GLU A 100 16.00 12.86 -13.95
CA GLU A 100 17.01 12.84 -14.97
C GLU A 100 16.82 14.05 -15.89
N PRO A 101 17.91 14.75 -16.23
CA PRO A 101 17.79 15.83 -17.18
C PRO A 101 17.31 15.28 -18.53
N SER A 102 16.32 15.95 -19.10
CA SER A 102 15.83 15.54 -20.41
C SER A 102 16.97 15.64 -21.41
N SER A 103 17.20 14.55 -22.11
CA SER A 103 18.21 14.54 -23.16
C SER A 103 17.78 15.48 -24.28
N PRO A 104 18.66 16.35 -24.72
CA PRO A 104 18.35 17.17 -25.88
C PRO A 104 18.21 16.35 -27.15
#